data_a1f7de592131a546b5950bfed25b871d
#
_entry.id   a1f7de592131a546b5950bfed25b871d
#
_cell.length_a   1.000
_cell.length_b   1.000
_cell.length_c   1.000
_cell.angle_alpha   90.00
_cell.angle_beta   90.00
_cell.angle_gamma   90.00
#
_symmetry.space_group_name_H-M   'P 1'
#
loop_
_entity.id
_entity.type
_entity.pdbx_description
1 polymer ?
#
loop_
_entity_poly.entity_id
_entity_poly.type
_entity_poly.pdbx_seq_one_letter_code
_entity_poly.pdbx_strand_id
1 'polypeptide(L)'
;MKKTRYCIFSLFFLASCSQSGDLSMSMNAKELIGNPEYPAISYGGYREKSREYQPTINEIKEDIFLMHAQGFRIFRTYDLHHPFAENTLKAIREIKQTDPGFEMYVMLGAWIQCKDAFTENPIHEEEDFEGNKSEINEAIRLAQEYSDIVKIIAVGNEAMVHWAWSYHVPPKYVLKWVKHLQELKENGTLNDDLWITSSDNFASWGGGSEDYHNKDLDELIRSVDFVSMHTYAFHDTYYNPSFWNIDSIPNNADKQDIIKQAMQRAVDYELDQLESVKNYVHKIDSSKEVHIGETGWSSVSSDLYGYGGTEAADEYKLGLYYNIISDICFSKSLTCFYFSAFDEPWKDSKNENGSENHFGLFTVEGKAKYPLWDNVDKGIFKNLTRGNNPITKTFNGDFDALLKSSEIPPVK
;
A
#
# COMPACT_ATOMS: atom_id res chain seq x y z
N MET A 1 64.03 55.49 34.93
CA MET A 1 63.04 55.53 33.80
C MET A 1 63.13 54.20 33.03
N LYS A 2 62.23 53.29 33.30
CA LYS A 2 62.13 51.93 32.65
C LYS A 2 61.10 52.00 31.54
N LYS A 3 61.52 51.73 30.29
CA LYS A 3 60.64 51.64 29.11
C LYS A 3 60.15 50.19 29.02
N THR A 4 58.84 49.97 29.17
CA THR A 4 58.18 48.73 28.95
C THR A 4 57.77 48.58 27.47
N ARG A 5 58.25 47.56 26.78
CA ARG A 5 57.84 47.20 25.43
C ARG A 5 56.68 46.26 25.49
N TYR A 6 55.55 46.57 24.87
CA TYR A 6 54.43 45.68 24.63
C TYR A 6 54.64 44.91 23.33
N CYS A 7 54.73 43.60 23.41
CA CYS A 7 54.63 42.69 22.25
C CYS A 7 53.13 42.41 22.00
N ILE A 8 52.65 42.79 20.82
CA ILE A 8 51.32 42.40 20.31
C ILE A 8 51.48 41.05 19.59
N PHE A 9 50.89 40.00 20.18
CA PHE A 9 50.72 38.72 19.53
C PHE A 9 49.42 38.75 18.73
N SER A 10 49.51 38.77 17.39
CA SER A 10 48.37 38.58 16.50
C SER A 10 48.08 37.08 16.39
N LEU A 11 47.00 36.61 17.00
CA LEU A 11 46.45 35.27 16.75
C LEU A 11 45.69 35.30 15.42
N PHE A 12 46.24 34.63 14.42
CA PHE A 12 45.47 34.27 13.25
C PHE A 12 44.57 33.07 13.61
N PHE A 13 43.25 33.32 13.72
CA PHE A 13 42.25 32.24 13.70
C PHE A 13 42.06 31.77 12.26
N LEU A 14 42.61 30.61 11.94
CA LEU A 14 42.21 29.88 10.74
C LEU A 14 40.82 29.25 11.04
N ALA A 15 39.77 29.88 10.53
CA ALA A 15 38.45 29.30 10.45
C ALA A 15 38.52 28.20 9.39
N SER A 16 38.68 26.95 9.84
CA SER A 16 38.42 25.77 9.04
C SER A 16 36.90 25.66 8.88
N CYS A 17 36.38 26.11 7.74
CA CYS A 17 35.03 25.70 7.30
C CYS A 17 35.08 24.19 6.96
N SER A 18 34.76 23.35 7.93
CA SER A 18 34.29 22.01 7.63
C SER A 18 32.90 22.15 7.04
N GLN A 19 32.75 22.05 5.72
CA GLN A 19 31.52 21.71 5.09
C GLN A 19 31.24 20.24 5.50
N SER A 20 30.53 20.07 6.62
CA SER A 20 29.75 18.85 6.86
C SER A 20 28.57 18.95 5.91
N GLY A 21 28.75 18.42 4.70
CA GLY A 21 27.60 17.98 3.94
C GLY A 21 26.92 16.88 4.78
N ASP A 22 25.82 17.22 5.45
CA ASP A 22 24.85 16.25 5.86
C ASP A 22 24.34 15.58 4.57
N LEU A 23 25.00 14.50 4.19
CA LEU A 23 24.38 13.48 3.36
C LEU A 23 23.23 12.98 4.22
N SER A 24 21.99 13.38 3.90
CA SER A 24 20.81 12.75 4.49
C SER A 24 20.98 11.27 4.22
N MET A 25 21.29 10.49 5.27
CA MET A 25 21.39 9.04 5.13
C MET A 25 19.99 8.56 4.73
N SER A 26 19.91 7.96 3.55
CA SER A 26 18.68 7.35 3.07
C SER A 26 18.25 6.29 4.09
N MET A 27 17.00 6.35 4.56
CA MET A 27 16.42 5.36 5.48
C MET A 27 16.54 3.96 4.89
N ASN A 28 16.78 2.97 5.71
CA ASN A 28 16.73 1.56 5.32
C ASN A 28 15.31 0.97 5.54
N ALA A 29 15.02 -0.19 4.98
CA ALA A 29 13.69 -0.80 5.07
C ALA A 29 13.28 -1.08 6.53
N LYS A 30 14.21 -1.45 7.40
CA LYS A 30 13.96 -1.71 8.82
C LYS A 30 13.55 -0.46 9.59
N GLU A 31 14.02 0.70 9.18
CA GLU A 31 13.66 1.99 9.79
C GLU A 31 12.30 2.49 9.30
N LEU A 32 11.84 2.00 8.14
CA LEU A 32 10.58 2.38 7.50
C LEU A 32 9.42 1.49 7.95
N ILE A 33 9.60 0.16 7.87
CA ILE A 33 8.53 -0.80 8.17
C ILE A 33 8.28 -0.83 9.69
N GLY A 34 7.00 -0.74 10.07
CA GLY A 34 6.58 -0.62 11.47
C GLY A 34 6.74 0.80 12.06
N ASN A 35 7.26 1.75 11.30
CA ASN A 35 7.44 3.12 11.77
C ASN A 35 6.20 3.98 11.43
N PRO A 36 5.44 4.46 12.43
CA PRO A 36 4.22 5.23 12.20
C PRO A 36 4.45 6.60 11.55
N GLU A 37 5.70 7.12 11.54
CA GLU A 37 6.06 8.36 10.85
C GLU A 37 6.18 8.17 9.31
N TYR A 38 6.16 6.91 8.84
CA TYR A 38 6.25 6.54 7.42
C TYR A 38 5.01 5.77 6.95
N PRO A 39 3.82 6.42 6.92
CA PRO A 39 2.60 5.77 6.42
C PRO A 39 2.76 5.32 4.97
N ALA A 40 2.12 4.20 4.64
CA ALA A 40 2.23 3.55 3.35
C ALA A 40 0.89 3.52 2.60
N ILE A 41 0.95 3.54 1.26
CA ILE A 41 -0.23 3.50 0.41
C ILE A 41 0.04 2.75 -0.89
N SER A 42 -0.95 2.02 -1.37
CA SER A 42 -0.95 1.43 -2.70
C SER A 42 -1.19 2.50 -3.77
N TYR A 43 -0.36 2.50 -4.82
CA TYR A 43 -0.39 3.52 -5.84
C TYR A 43 -0.44 2.93 -7.25
N GLY A 44 -1.55 3.23 -7.94
CA GLY A 44 -1.73 3.06 -9.36
C GLY A 44 -2.30 4.37 -9.92
N GLY A 45 -1.47 5.21 -10.53
CA GLY A 45 -1.82 6.57 -10.97
C GLY A 45 -2.57 6.62 -12.31
N TYR A 46 -3.10 5.49 -12.79
CA TYR A 46 -3.82 5.41 -14.06
C TYR A 46 -5.09 6.25 -14.04
N ARG A 47 -5.32 7.04 -15.12
CA ARG A 47 -6.44 7.97 -15.23
C ARG A 47 -7.50 7.53 -16.23
N GLU A 48 -7.19 6.52 -17.04
CA GLU A 48 -8.03 5.99 -18.11
C GLU A 48 -8.52 4.57 -17.82
N LYS A 49 -9.51 4.12 -18.57
CA LYS A 49 -10.10 2.76 -18.46
C LYS A 49 -9.18 1.64 -19.00
N SER A 50 -7.93 1.95 -19.29
CA SER A 50 -6.92 0.98 -19.73
C SER A 50 -5.53 1.38 -19.26
N ARG A 51 -4.73 0.40 -18.86
CA ARG A 51 -3.31 0.61 -18.50
C ARG A 51 -2.39 0.83 -19.69
N GLU A 52 -2.90 0.73 -20.92
CA GLU A 52 -2.15 1.14 -22.12
C GLU A 52 -1.87 2.65 -22.14
N TYR A 53 -2.74 3.44 -21.51
CA TYR A 53 -2.56 4.89 -21.36
C TYR A 53 -1.82 5.19 -20.07
N GLN A 54 -0.50 5.22 -20.18
CA GLN A 54 0.38 5.47 -19.04
C GLN A 54 0.32 6.94 -18.61
N PRO A 55 0.24 7.23 -17.30
CA PRO A 55 0.36 8.60 -16.82
C PRO A 55 1.76 9.14 -17.12
N THR A 56 1.82 10.42 -17.48
CA THR A 56 3.08 11.13 -17.71
C THR A 56 3.84 11.33 -16.40
N ILE A 57 5.16 11.58 -16.47
CA ILE A 57 5.98 11.91 -15.29
C ILE A 57 5.40 13.10 -14.52
N ASN A 58 4.87 14.11 -15.21
CA ASN A 58 4.27 15.27 -14.54
C ASN A 58 2.97 14.93 -13.81
N GLU A 59 2.12 14.09 -14.39
CA GLU A 59 0.91 13.60 -13.72
C GLU A 59 1.24 12.72 -12.50
N ILE A 60 2.29 11.91 -12.59
CA ILE A 60 2.80 11.14 -11.45
C ILE A 60 3.33 12.07 -10.34
N LYS A 61 4.02 13.16 -10.70
CA LYS A 61 4.46 14.17 -9.72
C LYS A 61 3.30 14.87 -9.04
N GLU A 62 2.20 15.21 -9.76
CA GLU A 62 1.00 15.73 -9.13
C GLU A 62 0.50 14.77 -8.04
N ASP A 63 0.38 13.49 -8.38
CA ASP A 63 -0.09 12.45 -7.47
C ASP A 63 0.86 12.28 -6.26
N ILE A 64 2.19 12.27 -6.50
CA ILE A 64 3.21 12.19 -5.44
C ILE A 64 3.07 13.37 -4.45
N PHE A 65 2.92 14.59 -4.94
CA PHE A 65 2.76 15.75 -4.07
C PHE A 65 1.49 15.70 -3.23
N LEU A 66 0.39 15.18 -3.77
CA LEU A 66 -0.85 14.97 -3.02
C LEU A 66 -0.66 13.96 -1.89
N MET A 67 -0.03 12.82 -2.18
CA MET A 67 0.21 11.77 -1.18
C MET A 67 1.23 12.23 -0.13
N HIS A 68 2.30 12.92 -0.55
CA HIS A 68 3.30 13.47 0.36
C HIS A 68 2.69 14.53 1.31
N ALA A 69 1.83 15.41 0.79
CA ALA A 69 1.12 16.39 1.58
C ALA A 69 0.17 15.74 2.61
N GLN A 70 -0.40 14.57 2.26
CA GLN A 70 -1.22 13.75 3.15
C GLN A 70 -0.40 13.06 4.25
N GLY A 71 0.92 13.02 4.13
CA GLY A 71 1.82 12.36 5.09
C GLY A 71 2.37 11.01 4.63
N PHE A 72 1.90 10.45 3.51
CA PHE A 72 2.44 9.19 3.01
C PHE A 72 3.91 9.30 2.60
N ARG A 73 4.66 8.24 2.90
CA ARG A 73 6.11 8.18 2.64
C ARG A 73 6.54 6.90 1.91
N ILE A 74 5.66 5.90 1.82
CA ILE A 74 5.96 4.63 1.16
C ILE A 74 4.86 4.33 0.14
N PHE A 75 5.24 4.18 -1.13
CA PHE A 75 4.35 3.68 -2.18
C PHE A 75 4.53 2.18 -2.39
N ARG A 76 3.45 1.48 -2.71
CA ARG A 76 3.48 0.13 -3.24
C ARG A 76 3.03 0.13 -4.69
N THR A 77 3.82 -0.51 -5.57
CA THR A 77 3.47 -0.84 -6.96
C THR A 77 3.23 -2.34 -7.12
N TYR A 78 2.79 -2.81 -8.29
CA TYR A 78 2.27 -4.16 -8.44
C TYR A 78 2.98 -5.04 -9.49
N ASP A 79 3.45 -4.44 -10.57
CA ASP A 79 4.13 -5.12 -11.68
C ASP A 79 5.19 -4.24 -12.33
N LEU A 80 6.08 -4.85 -13.10
CA LEU A 80 7.21 -4.19 -13.75
C LEU A 80 7.20 -4.35 -15.28
N HIS A 81 6.28 -5.12 -15.84
CA HIS A 81 6.11 -5.24 -17.29
C HIS A 81 5.46 -3.98 -17.90
N HIS A 82 4.81 -3.16 -17.09
CA HIS A 82 4.38 -1.82 -17.47
C HIS A 82 5.39 -0.77 -17.01
N PRO A 83 5.58 0.32 -17.74
CA PRO A 83 6.57 1.35 -17.39
C PRO A 83 6.17 2.19 -16.17
N PHE A 84 5.00 1.97 -15.58
CA PHE A 84 4.44 2.77 -14.50
C PHE A 84 5.34 2.83 -13.25
N ALA A 85 5.84 1.68 -12.79
CA ALA A 85 6.69 1.61 -11.61
C ALA A 85 8.01 2.38 -11.84
N GLU A 86 8.68 2.17 -12.98
CA GLU A 86 9.89 2.93 -13.35
C GLU A 86 9.61 4.43 -13.49
N ASN A 87 8.48 4.81 -14.11
CA ASN A 87 8.09 6.21 -14.24
C ASN A 87 7.83 6.86 -12.86
N THR A 88 7.29 6.11 -11.89
CA THR A 88 7.13 6.57 -10.51
C THR A 88 8.50 6.84 -9.85
N LEU A 89 9.47 5.94 -10.03
CA LEU A 89 10.83 6.13 -9.53
C LEU A 89 11.52 7.34 -10.19
N LYS A 90 11.37 7.52 -11.50
CA LYS A 90 11.86 8.71 -12.22
C LYS A 90 11.26 9.99 -11.68
N ALA A 91 9.94 10.01 -11.46
CA ALA A 91 9.26 11.18 -10.90
C ALA A 91 9.78 11.54 -9.51
N ILE A 92 9.93 10.55 -8.60
CA ILE A 92 10.50 10.77 -7.27
C ILE A 92 11.94 11.29 -7.37
N ARG A 93 12.77 10.68 -8.21
CA ARG A 93 14.17 11.13 -8.43
C ARG A 93 14.25 12.58 -8.92
N GLU A 94 13.40 12.96 -9.87
CA GLU A 94 13.35 14.33 -10.37
C GLU A 94 12.89 15.34 -9.31
N ILE A 95 11.97 14.97 -8.43
CA ILE A 95 11.58 15.81 -7.27
C ILE A 95 12.77 15.96 -6.32
N LYS A 96 13.44 14.86 -5.95
CA LYS A 96 14.61 14.87 -5.07
C LYS A 96 15.79 15.68 -5.62
N GLN A 97 15.92 15.84 -6.95
CA GLN A 97 16.93 16.72 -7.56
C GLN A 97 16.68 18.20 -7.27
N THR A 98 15.41 18.60 -7.10
CA THR A 98 15.02 19.99 -6.80
C THR A 98 14.79 20.22 -5.31
N ASP A 99 14.43 19.17 -4.57
CA ASP A 99 14.25 19.15 -3.13
C ASP A 99 14.98 17.92 -2.53
N PRO A 100 16.26 18.05 -2.17
CA PRO A 100 17.05 16.94 -1.62
C PRO A 100 16.52 16.38 -0.29
N GLY A 101 15.68 17.14 0.43
CA GLY A 101 15.01 16.69 1.65
C GLY A 101 13.70 15.94 1.42
N PHE A 102 13.29 15.78 0.16
CA PHE A 102 12.03 15.07 -0.16
C PHE A 102 12.14 13.57 0.12
N GLU A 103 11.31 13.09 1.02
CA GLU A 103 11.27 11.68 1.42
C GLU A 103 10.08 10.97 0.79
N MET A 104 10.35 10.04 -0.10
CA MET A 104 9.39 9.09 -0.65
C MET A 104 10.13 7.81 -1.04
N TYR A 105 9.63 6.68 -0.55
CA TYR A 105 10.20 5.36 -0.76
C TYR A 105 9.21 4.45 -1.49
N VAL A 106 9.70 3.33 -2.04
CA VAL A 106 8.87 2.43 -2.83
C VAL A 106 9.10 0.97 -2.43
N MET A 107 8.00 0.25 -2.24
CA MET A 107 7.92 -1.19 -2.31
C MET A 107 7.54 -1.57 -3.75
N LEU A 108 8.51 -2.12 -4.49
CA LEU A 108 8.28 -2.64 -5.85
C LEU A 108 7.55 -3.98 -5.79
N GLY A 109 6.42 -4.09 -6.49
CA GLY A 109 5.81 -5.39 -6.78
C GLY A 109 6.45 -6.02 -8.02
N ALA A 110 6.95 -7.24 -7.91
CA ALA A 110 7.37 -8.07 -9.03
C ALA A 110 6.33 -9.17 -9.24
N TRP A 111 5.61 -9.13 -10.35
CA TRP A 111 4.50 -10.02 -10.64
C TRP A 111 4.98 -11.47 -10.82
N ILE A 112 4.31 -12.42 -10.15
CA ILE A 112 4.57 -13.85 -10.28
C ILE A 112 3.27 -14.55 -10.66
N GLN A 113 3.34 -15.43 -11.66
CA GLN A 113 2.18 -16.15 -12.18
C GLN A 113 2.52 -17.57 -12.63
N CYS A 114 1.47 -18.38 -12.75
CA CYS A 114 1.57 -19.73 -13.30
C CYS A 114 1.71 -19.69 -14.83
N LYS A 115 2.07 -20.81 -15.40
CA LYS A 115 2.10 -21.01 -16.84
C LYS A 115 0.67 -20.91 -17.42
N ASP A 116 0.57 -20.31 -18.60
CA ASP A 116 -0.69 -20.05 -19.28
C ASP A 116 -1.69 -19.23 -18.43
N ALA A 117 -1.18 -18.35 -17.54
CA ALA A 117 -1.98 -17.45 -16.72
C ALA A 117 -2.91 -16.58 -17.60
N PHE A 118 -4.10 -16.23 -17.05
CA PHE A 118 -5.13 -15.43 -17.75
C PHE A 118 -5.69 -16.07 -19.02
N THR A 119 -5.47 -17.37 -19.25
CA THR A 119 -6.12 -18.17 -20.29
C THR A 119 -7.29 -18.97 -19.71
N GLU A 120 -8.01 -19.73 -20.58
CA GLU A 120 -9.07 -20.63 -20.11
C GLU A 120 -8.54 -21.83 -19.29
N ASN A 121 -7.25 -22.16 -19.41
CA ASN A 121 -6.64 -23.34 -18.78
C ASN A 121 -5.27 -23.01 -18.15
N PRO A 122 -5.21 -22.22 -17.08
CA PRO A 122 -3.95 -21.95 -16.36
C PRO A 122 -3.38 -23.23 -15.77
N ILE A 123 -2.05 -23.37 -15.76
CA ILE A 123 -1.35 -24.55 -15.25
C ILE A 123 -0.64 -24.16 -13.94
N HIS A 124 -1.34 -24.27 -12.82
CA HIS A 124 -0.87 -23.79 -11.52
C HIS A 124 0.40 -24.50 -11.00
N GLU A 125 0.58 -25.80 -11.33
CA GLU A 125 1.75 -26.56 -10.91
C GLU A 125 3.05 -26.23 -11.67
N GLU A 126 2.97 -25.39 -12.69
CA GLU A 126 4.07 -24.87 -13.47
C GLU A 126 4.10 -23.33 -13.40
N GLU A 127 5.27 -22.73 -13.23
CA GLU A 127 5.41 -21.26 -13.30
C GLU A 127 5.54 -20.78 -14.75
N ASP A 128 5.15 -19.55 -15.04
CA ASP A 128 5.59 -18.82 -16.22
C ASP A 128 7.04 -18.35 -16.01
N PHE A 129 7.98 -19.26 -16.25
CA PHE A 129 9.38 -19.01 -15.91
C PHE A 129 9.97 -17.76 -16.59
N GLU A 130 9.71 -17.55 -17.88
CA GLU A 130 10.30 -16.43 -18.60
C GLU A 130 9.64 -15.09 -18.19
N GLY A 131 8.32 -15.08 -17.98
CA GLY A 131 7.61 -13.90 -17.48
C GLY A 131 8.06 -13.53 -16.07
N ASN A 132 8.06 -14.49 -15.15
CA ASN A 132 8.48 -14.30 -13.77
C ASN A 132 9.94 -13.84 -13.68
N LYS A 133 10.83 -14.45 -14.47
CA LYS A 133 12.25 -14.07 -14.55
C LYS A 133 12.43 -12.64 -15.07
N SER A 134 11.64 -12.24 -16.05
CA SER A 134 11.66 -10.85 -16.57
C SER A 134 11.30 -9.85 -15.49
N GLU A 135 10.22 -10.09 -14.72
CA GLU A 135 9.79 -9.26 -13.59
C GLU A 135 10.89 -9.15 -12.52
N ILE A 136 11.47 -10.28 -12.12
CA ILE A 136 12.53 -10.31 -11.11
C ILE A 136 13.80 -9.58 -11.59
N ASN A 137 14.22 -9.78 -12.84
CA ASN A 137 15.37 -9.08 -13.40
C ASN A 137 15.15 -7.56 -13.44
N GLU A 138 13.94 -7.13 -13.77
CA GLU A 138 13.60 -5.70 -13.78
C GLU A 138 13.55 -5.13 -12.35
N ALA A 139 13.04 -5.90 -11.37
CA ALA A 139 13.09 -5.50 -9.96
C ALA A 139 14.54 -5.30 -9.48
N ILE A 140 15.45 -6.22 -9.85
CA ILE A 140 16.89 -6.13 -9.54
C ILE A 140 17.48 -4.85 -10.15
N ARG A 141 17.24 -4.61 -11.45
CA ARG A 141 17.73 -3.42 -12.15
C ARG A 141 17.27 -2.14 -11.48
N LEU A 142 15.98 -2.04 -11.21
CA LEU A 142 15.38 -0.84 -10.58
C LEU A 142 15.87 -0.65 -9.13
N ALA A 143 16.00 -1.72 -8.36
CA ALA A 143 16.53 -1.64 -7.00
C ALA A 143 18.00 -1.18 -6.95
N GLN A 144 18.80 -1.56 -7.94
CA GLN A 144 20.19 -1.09 -8.08
C GLN A 144 20.23 0.38 -8.53
N GLU A 145 19.46 0.72 -9.56
CA GLU A 145 19.45 2.07 -10.15
C GLU A 145 18.87 3.12 -9.21
N TYR A 146 17.83 2.76 -8.41
CA TYR A 146 17.10 3.64 -7.51
C TYR A 146 17.24 3.23 -6.04
N SER A 147 18.44 2.80 -5.62
CA SER A 147 18.69 2.23 -4.29
C SER A 147 18.37 3.18 -3.11
N ASP A 148 18.37 4.48 -3.34
CA ASP A 148 17.94 5.48 -2.37
C ASP A 148 16.41 5.61 -2.25
N ILE A 149 15.63 5.06 -3.20
CA ILE A 149 14.17 5.14 -3.28
C ILE A 149 13.53 3.77 -3.05
N VAL A 150 14.00 2.73 -3.75
CA VAL A 150 13.51 1.36 -3.61
C VAL A 150 14.06 0.73 -2.35
N LYS A 151 13.17 0.42 -1.40
CA LYS A 151 13.57 -0.16 -0.11
C LYS A 151 13.04 -1.58 0.10
N ILE A 152 12.04 -1.98 -0.68
CA ILE A 152 11.40 -3.29 -0.55
C ILE A 152 11.10 -3.83 -1.94
N ILE A 153 11.30 -5.14 -2.13
CA ILE A 153 10.73 -5.90 -3.26
C ILE A 153 9.72 -6.89 -2.71
N ALA A 154 8.49 -6.83 -3.22
CA ALA A 154 7.45 -7.82 -2.96
C ALA A 154 7.36 -8.78 -4.15
N VAL A 155 7.72 -10.03 -3.93
CA VAL A 155 7.72 -11.12 -4.91
C VAL A 155 6.31 -11.72 -4.99
N GLY A 156 5.58 -11.43 -6.04
CA GLY A 156 4.18 -11.80 -6.22
C GLY A 156 3.19 -10.84 -5.55
N ASN A 157 2.00 -10.81 -6.11
CA ASN A 157 0.81 -10.14 -5.57
C ASN A 157 -0.33 -11.13 -5.57
N GLU A 158 -0.77 -11.57 -4.37
CA GLU A 158 -1.80 -12.62 -4.22
C GLU A 158 -1.53 -13.84 -5.11
N ALA A 159 -0.24 -14.15 -5.22
CA ALA A 159 0.25 -15.18 -6.13
C ALA A 159 -0.01 -16.60 -5.59
N MET A 160 -0.24 -16.77 -4.29
CA MET A 160 -0.41 -18.08 -3.65
C MET A 160 -1.84 -18.40 -3.26
N VAL A 161 -2.73 -17.39 -3.25
CA VAL A 161 -4.11 -17.60 -2.81
C VAL A 161 -4.96 -18.30 -3.88
N HIS A 162 -5.67 -19.35 -3.53
CA HIS A 162 -6.34 -20.24 -4.52
C HIS A 162 -7.49 -19.57 -5.27
N TRP A 163 -8.14 -18.53 -4.71
CA TRP A 163 -9.20 -17.83 -5.43
C TRP A 163 -8.66 -16.97 -6.61
N ALA A 164 -7.36 -16.67 -6.63
CA ALA A 164 -6.70 -16.06 -7.78
C ALA A 164 -6.52 -17.07 -8.93
N TRP A 165 -7.61 -17.74 -9.27
CA TRP A 165 -7.66 -18.89 -10.19
C TRP A 165 -6.96 -18.63 -11.53
N SER A 166 -6.96 -17.40 -12.02
CA SER A 166 -6.39 -17.09 -13.33
C SER A 166 -4.84 -17.12 -13.35
N TYR A 167 -4.15 -17.09 -12.19
CA TYR A 167 -2.69 -16.94 -12.19
C TYR A 167 -1.93 -17.53 -10.99
N HIS A 168 -2.61 -18.05 -9.96
CA HIS A 168 -1.91 -18.44 -8.73
C HIS A 168 -0.90 -19.58 -8.95
N VAL A 169 0.10 -19.62 -8.08
CA VAL A 169 1.17 -20.63 -8.05
C VAL A 169 1.32 -21.23 -6.65
N PRO A 170 1.82 -22.46 -6.51
CA PRO A 170 2.25 -22.96 -5.21
C PRO A 170 3.38 -22.13 -4.60
N PRO A 171 3.49 -22.07 -3.25
CA PRO A 171 4.51 -21.29 -2.54
C PRO A 171 5.95 -21.56 -2.99
N LYS A 172 6.24 -22.75 -3.48
CA LYS A 172 7.59 -23.14 -3.99
C LYS A 172 8.15 -22.18 -5.04
N TYR A 173 7.31 -21.56 -5.88
CA TYR A 173 7.77 -20.64 -6.92
C TYR A 173 8.04 -19.24 -6.38
N VAL A 174 7.22 -18.75 -5.48
CA VAL A 174 7.50 -17.50 -4.75
C VAL A 174 8.78 -17.66 -3.93
N LEU A 175 8.91 -18.75 -3.17
CA LEU A 175 10.10 -19.10 -2.40
C LEU A 175 11.37 -19.12 -3.25
N LYS A 176 11.32 -19.72 -4.42
CA LYS A 176 12.46 -19.77 -5.37
C LYS A 176 12.97 -18.37 -5.67
N TRP A 177 12.08 -17.43 -6.01
CA TRP A 177 12.46 -16.08 -6.39
C TRP A 177 12.85 -15.22 -5.18
N VAL A 178 12.22 -15.40 -4.03
CA VAL A 178 12.67 -14.79 -2.76
C VAL A 178 14.08 -15.21 -2.42
N LYS A 179 14.39 -16.52 -2.46
CA LYS A 179 15.75 -17.01 -2.20
C LYS A 179 16.77 -16.46 -3.18
N HIS A 180 16.41 -16.38 -4.46
CA HIS A 180 17.29 -15.78 -5.47
C HIS A 180 17.65 -14.32 -5.13
N LEU A 181 16.67 -13.50 -4.71
CA LEU A 181 16.93 -12.12 -4.30
C LEU A 181 17.74 -12.02 -3.01
N GLN A 182 17.51 -12.92 -2.03
CA GLN A 182 18.33 -12.99 -0.81
C GLN A 182 19.79 -13.39 -1.11
N GLU A 183 20.02 -14.33 -2.01
CA GLU A 183 21.38 -14.68 -2.48
C GLU A 183 22.09 -13.49 -3.14
N LEU A 184 21.36 -12.64 -3.87
CA LEU A 184 21.92 -11.41 -4.46
C LEU A 184 22.25 -10.34 -3.39
N LYS A 185 21.55 -10.30 -2.27
CA LYS A 185 21.92 -9.48 -1.11
C LYS A 185 23.18 -10.05 -0.44
N GLU A 186 23.21 -11.34 -0.16
CA GLU A 186 24.35 -12.02 0.50
C GLU A 186 25.66 -11.86 -0.28
N ASN A 187 25.63 -11.86 -1.61
CA ASN A 187 26.81 -11.70 -2.46
C ASN A 187 27.14 -10.24 -2.79
N GLY A 188 26.38 -9.26 -2.27
CA GLY A 188 26.60 -7.84 -2.46
C GLY A 188 26.13 -7.28 -3.82
N THR A 189 25.37 -8.05 -4.61
CA THR A 189 24.77 -7.57 -5.88
C THR A 189 23.61 -6.62 -5.60
N LEU A 190 22.81 -6.89 -4.58
CA LEU A 190 21.79 -6.01 -4.03
C LEU A 190 22.25 -5.45 -2.68
N ASN A 191 21.70 -4.30 -2.29
CA ASN A 191 22.02 -3.66 -1.02
C ASN A 191 21.43 -4.47 0.14
N ASP A 192 22.18 -4.63 1.23
CA ASP A 192 21.72 -5.30 2.46
C ASP A 192 20.52 -4.60 3.10
N ASP A 193 20.39 -3.29 2.90
CA ASP A 193 19.28 -2.46 3.41
C ASP A 193 17.94 -2.71 2.70
N LEU A 194 17.97 -3.42 1.56
CA LEU A 194 16.78 -3.80 0.80
C LEU A 194 16.09 -4.99 1.48
N TRP A 195 14.79 -4.87 1.75
CA TRP A 195 14.00 -5.98 2.27
C TRP A 195 13.24 -6.70 1.16
N ILE A 196 13.16 -8.02 1.29
CA ILE A 196 12.45 -8.92 0.38
C ILE A 196 11.26 -9.52 1.10
N THR A 197 10.08 -9.42 0.50
CA THR A 197 8.85 -10.03 0.99
C THR A 197 8.06 -10.67 -0.15
N SER A 198 6.92 -11.27 0.17
CA SER A 198 5.82 -11.53 -0.76
C SER A 198 4.57 -10.87 -0.17
N SER A 199 3.70 -10.37 -1.01
CA SER A 199 2.49 -9.67 -0.57
C SER A 199 1.27 -10.46 -1.01
N ASP A 200 0.60 -11.12 -0.06
CA ASP A 200 -0.42 -12.12 -0.38
C ASP A 200 -1.55 -12.15 0.66
N ASN A 201 -2.64 -12.80 0.33
CA ASN A 201 -3.82 -12.92 1.17
C ASN A 201 -3.51 -13.59 2.53
N PHE A 202 -4.21 -13.19 3.59
CA PHE A 202 -4.04 -13.76 4.94
C PHE A 202 -4.14 -15.29 4.95
N ALA A 203 -5.02 -15.87 4.11
CA ALA A 203 -5.20 -17.31 4.04
C ALA A 203 -3.95 -18.02 3.54
N SER A 204 -3.32 -17.53 2.49
CA SER A 204 -2.10 -18.10 1.92
C SER A 204 -0.86 -17.94 2.81
N TRP A 205 -0.88 -16.97 3.73
CA TRP A 205 0.13 -16.84 4.80
C TRP A 205 -0.15 -17.72 6.04
N GLY A 206 -1.06 -18.69 5.90
CA GLY A 206 -1.38 -19.66 6.94
C GLY A 206 -2.42 -19.19 7.97
N GLY A 207 -3.03 -18.03 7.78
CA GLY A 207 -4.14 -17.56 8.62
C GLY A 207 -5.50 -18.14 8.22
N GLY A 208 -5.59 -18.84 7.07
CA GLY A 208 -6.79 -19.52 6.58
C GLY A 208 -6.85 -20.98 6.97
N SER A 209 -7.35 -21.82 6.05
CA SER A 209 -7.45 -23.27 6.26
C SER A 209 -6.09 -23.96 6.25
N GLU A 210 -6.03 -25.17 6.86
CA GLU A 210 -4.81 -26.00 6.90
C GLU A 210 -4.31 -26.42 5.50
N ASP A 211 -5.13 -26.31 4.47
CA ASP A 211 -4.74 -26.62 3.08
C ASP A 211 -3.58 -25.73 2.57
N TYR A 212 -3.42 -24.56 3.15
CA TYR A 212 -2.26 -23.68 2.85
C TYR A 212 -0.99 -24.08 3.60
N HIS A 213 -1.10 -24.87 4.68
CA HIS A 213 0.04 -25.21 5.53
C HIS A 213 0.90 -26.29 4.86
N ASN A 214 2.11 -25.90 4.44
CA ASN A 214 3.06 -26.81 3.82
C ASN A 214 4.52 -26.36 4.04
N LYS A 215 5.46 -27.24 3.72
CA LYS A 215 6.89 -26.99 3.96
C LYS A 215 7.46 -25.80 3.16
N ASP A 216 6.92 -25.56 1.96
CA ASP A 216 7.39 -24.47 1.12
C ASP A 216 6.92 -23.12 1.67
N LEU A 217 5.71 -23.04 2.23
CA LEU A 217 5.24 -21.87 2.96
C LEU A 217 6.07 -21.63 4.23
N ASP A 218 6.33 -22.67 5.02
CA ASP A 218 7.17 -22.55 6.23
C ASP A 218 8.56 -21.99 5.90
N GLU A 219 9.15 -22.47 4.80
CA GLU A 219 10.46 -22.00 4.35
C GLU A 219 10.40 -20.59 3.75
N LEU A 220 9.32 -20.24 3.07
CA LEU A 220 9.07 -18.89 2.57
C LEU A 220 8.99 -17.88 3.74
N ILE A 221 8.26 -18.23 4.82
CA ILE A 221 8.17 -17.40 6.03
C ILE A 221 9.56 -17.16 6.63
N ARG A 222 10.45 -18.18 6.66
CA ARG A 222 11.84 -17.98 7.12
C ARG A 222 12.65 -17.10 6.19
N SER A 223 12.41 -17.17 4.88
CA SER A 223 13.22 -16.56 3.84
C SER A 223 12.89 -15.08 3.57
N VAL A 224 11.67 -14.62 3.84
CA VAL A 224 11.30 -13.21 3.69
C VAL A 224 11.84 -12.37 4.86
N ASP A 225 12.05 -11.07 4.67
CA ASP A 225 12.45 -10.15 5.74
C ASP A 225 11.27 -9.83 6.67
N PHE A 226 10.05 -9.77 6.15
CA PHE A 226 8.79 -9.66 6.89
C PHE A 226 7.63 -10.29 6.10
N VAL A 227 6.52 -10.58 6.75
CA VAL A 227 5.29 -11.06 6.10
C VAL A 227 4.40 -9.87 5.77
N SER A 228 4.04 -9.73 4.49
CA SER A 228 3.12 -8.70 3.98
C SER A 228 1.79 -9.34 3.64
N MET A 229 0.81 -9.26 4.56
CA MET A 229 -0.49 -9.91 4.40
C MET A 229 -1.56 -8.96 3.88
N HIS A 230 -2.47 -9.47 3.04
CA HIS A 230 -3.68 -8.76 2.62
C HIS A 230 -4.88 -9.21 3.43
N THR A 231 -5.75 -8.26 3.75
CA THR A 231 -7.02 -8.51 4.42
C THR A 231 -8.08 -7.52 3.93
N TYR A 232 -9.28 -7.99 3.64
CA TYR A 232 -10.38 -7.18 3.12
C TYR A 232 -11.72 -7.57 3.72
N ALA A 233 -12.07 -6.97 4.84
CA ALA A 233 -13.41 -7.12 5.39
C ALA A 233 -14.50 -6.64 4.41
N PHE A 234 -14.18 -5.69 3.53
CA PHE A 234 -15.09 -5.24 2.48
C PHE A 234 -15.65 -6.40 1.65
N HIS A 235 -14.78 -7.24 1.10
CA HIS A 235 -15.19 -8.41 0.30
C HIS A 235 -15.90 -9.46 1.15
N ASP A 236 -15.45 -9.64 2.38
CA ASP A 236 -16.03 -10.60 3.32
C ASP A 236 -17.40 -10.18 3.86
N THR A 237 -17.86 -8.94 3.65
CA THR A 237 -19.26 -8.57 3.89
C THR A 237 -20.23 -9.44 3.07
N TYR A 238 -19.80 -9.97 1.91
CA TYR A 238 -20.55 -10.89 1.08
C TYR A 238 -20.20 -12.36 1.33
N TYR A 239 -18.91 -12.70 1.39
CA TYR A 239 -18.47 -14.09 1.51
C TYR A 239 -18.58 -14.65 2.92
N ASN A 240 -18.46 -13.81 3.96
CA ASN A 240 -18.54 -14.15 5.38
C ASN A 240 -19.41 -13.16 6.18
N PRO A 241 -20.68 -12.99 5.86
CA PRO A 241 -21.49 -11.85 6.32
C PRO A 241 -21.82 -11.84 7.83
N SER A 242 -21.36 -12.82 8.59
CA SER A 242 -21.71 -12.99 10.01
C SER A 242 -21.27 -11.79 10.90
N PHE A 243 -20.13 -11.17 10.61
CA PHE A 243 -19.66 -9.97 11.32
C PHE A 243 -20.37 -8.70 10.83
N TRP A 244 -20.85 -8.71 9.58
CA TRP A 244 -21.38 -7.53 8.91
C TRP A 244 -22.87 -7.32 9.18
N ASN A 245 -23.69 -8.33 8.90
CA ASN A 245 -25.15 -8.25 9.06
C ASN A 245 -25.55 -7.98 10.51
N ILE A 246 -26.65 -7.23 10.69
CA ILE A 246 -27.21 -6.91 12.01
C ILE A 246 -28.42 -7.78 12.32
N ASP A 247 -28.63 -8.13 13.60
CA ASP A 247 -29.75 -9.00 14.00
C ASP A 247 -31.08 -8.24 14.03
N SER A 248 -31.06 -6.94 14.36
CA SER A 248 -32.23 -6.05 14.37
C SER A 248 -31.80 -4.61 14.42
N ILE A 249 -32.68 -3.71 13.98
CA ILE A 249 -32.50 -2.26 14.16
C ILE A 249 -33.07 -1.89 15.54
N PRO A 250 -32.23 -1.40 16.50
CA PRO A 250 -32.72 -0.96 17.79
C PRO A 250 -33.72 0.19 17.65
N ASN A 251 -34.76 0.22 18.49
CA ASN A 251 -35.70 1.34 18.50
C ASN A 251 -34.98 2.65 18.78
N ASN A 252 -35.20 3.67 17.92
CA ASN A 252 -34.57 5.00 17.99
C ASN A 252 -33.05 5.00 17.80
N ALA A 253 -32.46 3.97 17.21
CA ALA A 253 -31.02 3.97 16.88
C ALA A 253 -30.74 5.00 15.77
N ASP A 254 -29.68 5.78 15.94
CA ASP A 254 -29.15 6.66 14.89
C ASP A 254 -28.48 5.82 13.80
N LYS A 255 -28.75 6.14 12.54
CA LYS A 255 -28.14 5.53 11.38
C LYS A 255 -26.60 5.56 11.47
N GLN A 256 -26.02 6.67 11.88
CA GLN A 256 -24.57 6.82 12.05
C GLN A 256 -24.01 5.84 13.07
N ASP A 257 -24.69 5.64 14.20
CA ASP A 257 -24.21 4.74 15.26
C ASP A 257 -24.27 3.29 14.81
N ILE A 258 -25.30 2.88 14.06
CA ILE A 258 -25.38 1.56 13.47
C ILE A 258 -24.21 1.32 12.51
N ILE A 259 -23.96 2.27 11.60
CA ILE A 259 -22.86 2.18 10.63
C ILE A 259 -21.51 2.14 11.35
N LYS A 260 -21.25 3.03 12.32
CA LYS A 260 -19.98 3.04 13.08
C LYS A 260 -19.72 1.71 13.78
N GLN A 261 -20.74 1.10 14.40
CA GLN A 261 -20.61 -0.20 15.04
C GLN A 261 -20.31 -1.31 14.04
N ALA A 262 -20.93 -1.26 12.85
CA ALA A 262 -20.62 -2.22 11.79
C ALA A 262 -19.20 -2.07 11.26
N MET A 263 -18.73 -0.85 11.08
CA MET A 263 -17.34 -0.57 10.65
C MET A 263 -16.33 -1.03 11.69
N GLN A 264 -16.64 -0.86 13.00
CA GLN A 264 -15.77 -1.38 14.05
C GLN A 264 -15.69 -2.91 13.99
N ARG A 265 -16.82 -3.63 13.81
CA ARG A 265 -16.80 -5.09 13.66
C ARG A 265 -16.04 -5.55 12.42
N ALA A 266 -16.10 -4.77 11.32
CA ALA A 266 -15.33 -5.07 10.11
C ALA A 266 -13.82 -4.98 10.38
N VAL A 267 -13.36 -3.94 11.07
CA VAL A 267 -11.95 -3.81 11.43
C VAL A 267 -11.53 -4.88 12.46
N ASP A 268 -12.38 -5.18 13.46
CA ASP A 268 -12.09 -6.24 14.43
C ASP A 268 -11.93 -7.60 13.73
N TYR A 269 -12.75 -7.89 12.71
CA TYR A 269 -12.65 -9.09 11.89
C TYR A 269 -11.29 -9.18 11.14
N GLU A 270 -10.80 -8.07 10.60
CA GLU A 270 -9.47 -8.04 9.95
C GLU A 270 -8.33 -8.21 10.96
N LEU A 271 -8.49 -7.66 12.16
CA LEU A 271 -7.50 -7.87 13.22
C LEU A 271 -7.45 -9.33 13.68
N ASP A 272 -8.57 -10.04 13.68
CA ASP A 272 -8.62 -11.49 13.94
C ASP A 272 -7.87 -12.27 12.83
N GLN A 273 -7.99 -11.87 11.57
CA GLN A 273 -7.21 -12.45 10.47
C GLN A 273 -5.71 -12.17 10.65
N LEU A 274 -5.33 -10.94 11.02
CA LEU A 274 -3.93 -10.58 11.33
C LEU A 274 -3.37 -11.44 12.47
N GLU A 275 -4.11 -11.61 13.56
CA GLU A 275 -3.66 -12.46 14.68
C GLU A 275 -3.57 -13.93 14.29
N SER A 276 -4.46 -14.42 13.39
CA SER A 276 -4.37 -15.78 12.85
C SER A 276 -3.07 -16.01 12.08
N VAL A 277 -2.70 -15.07 11.20
CA VAL A 277 -1.41 -15.10 10.47
C VAL A 277 -0.24 -15.05 11.44
N LYS A 278 -0.23 -14.12 12.39
CA LYS A 278 0.84 -14.02 13.41
C LYS A 278 0.99 -15.32 14.20
N ASN A 279 -0.10 -15.93 14.58
CA ASN A 279 -0.08 -17.19 15.32
C ASN A 279 0.56 -18.34 14.52
N TYR A 280 0.33 -18.39 13.20
CA TYR A 280 0.99 -19.38 12.33
C TYR A 280 2.46 -19.04 12.12
N VAL A 281 2.75 -17.82 11.70
CA VAL A 281 4.11 -17.31 11.42
C VAL A 281 5.03 -17.47 12.63
N HIS A 282 4.58 -17.10 13.83
CA HIS A 282 5.39 -17.17 15.05
C HIS A 282 5.65 -18.59 15.55
N LYS A 283 4.88 -19.60 15.12
CA LYS A 283 5.24 -21.02 15.35
C LYS A 283 6.46 -21.43 14.51
N ILE A 284 6.69 -20.76 13.38
CA ILE A 284 7.77 -21.08 12.44
C ILE A 284 9.00 -20.21 12.73
N ASP A 285 8.80 -18.92 12.93
CA ASP A 285 9.81 -17.93 13.28
C ASP A 285 9.20 -16.85 14.18
N SER A 286 9.46 -16.91 15.47
CA SER A 286 8.91 -16.00 16.47
C SER A 286 9.43 -14.56 16.37
N SER A 287 10.48 -14.32 15.59
CA SER A 287 11.04 -12.98 15.35
C SER A 287 10.47 -12.30 14.12
N LYS A 288 9.70 -13.01 13.30
CA LYS A 288 9.18 -12.52 12.03
C LYS A 288 8.05 -11.51 12.23
N GLU A 289 8.22 -10.31 11.73
CA GLU A 289 7.19 -9.28 11.74
C GLU A 289 6.11 -9.56 10.69
N VAL A 290 4.86 -9.20 11.02
CA VAL A 290 3.71 -9.31 10.12
C VAL A 290 3.06 -7.94 10.02
N HIS A 291 2.96 -7.43 8.79
CA HIS A 291 2.39 -6.14 8.46
C HIS A 291 1.26 -6.29 7.43
N ILE A 292 0.39 -5.29 7.32
CA ILE A 292 -0.71 -5.29 6.36
C ILE A 292 -0.17 -4.77 5.02
N GLY A 293 -0.02 -5.69 4.06
CA GLY A 293 0.46 -5.38 2.72
C GLY A 293 -0.59 -4.78 1.81
N GLU A 294 -1.87 -5.02 2.13
CA GLU A 294 -2.98 -4.41 1.42
C GLU A 294 -4.28 -4.54 2.21
N THR A 295 -5.02 -3.45 2.29
CA THR A 295 -6.40 -3.40 2.79
C THR A 295 -7.09 -2.14 2.30
N GLY A 296 -8.43 -2.12 2.27
CA GLY A 296 -9.18 -0.95 1.81
C GLY A 296 -10.68 -1.15 1.83
N TRP A 297 -11.39 -0.09 1.46
CA TRP A 297 -12.85 -0.06 1.40
C TRP A 297 -13.32 0.69 0.15
N SER A 298 -14.27 0.13 -0.60
CA SER A 298 -14.81 0.80 -1.78
C SER A 298 -15.93 1.78 -1.44
N SER A 299 -15.97 2.90 -2.15
CA SER A 299 -16.99 3.93 -1.97
C SER A 299 -18.22 3.77 -2.88
N VAL A 300 -18.15 2.89 -3.86
CA VAL A 300 -19.24 2.64 -4.82
C VAL A 300 -19.28 1.16 -5.17
N SER A 301 -20.48 0.60 -5.32
CA SER A 301 -20.70 -0.68 -5.98
C SER A 301 -22.09 -0.71 -6.59
N SER A 302 -22.20 -1.24 -7.78
CA SER A 302 -23.48 -1.49 -8.47
C SER A 302 -23.95 -2.93 -8.38
N ASP A 303 -23.23 -3.76 -7.64
CA ASP A 303 -23.45 -5.21 -7.55
C ASP A 303 -23.45 -5.71 -6.09
N LEU A 304 -22.70 -6.76 -5.78
CA LEU A 304 -22.72 -7.51 -4.52
C LEU A 304 -22.60 -6.64 -3.25
N TYR A 305 -21.88 -5.52 -3.32
CA TYR A 305 -21.58 -4.67 -2.17
C TYR A 305 -22.41 -3.38 -2.13
N GLY A 306 -23.24 -3.15 -3.15
CA GLY A 306 -24.11 -1.98 -3.30
C GLY A 306 -25.53 -2.22 -2.80
N TYR A 307 -26.44 -1.38 -3.32
CA TYR A 307 -27.84 -1.39 -2.95
C TYR A 307 -28.51 -2.73 -3.30
N GLY A 308 -29.18 -3.31 -2.32
CA GLY A 308 -29.81 -4.65 -2.43
C GLY A 308 -28.85 -5.83 -2.29
N GLY A 309 -27.54 -5.53 -2.13
CA GLY A 309 -26.51 -6.50 -1.77
C GLY A 309 -26.14 -6.41 -0.30
N THR A 310 -24.84 -6.23 0.01
CA THR A 310 -24.39 -6.11 1.41
C THR A 310 -24.46 -4.69 1.96
N GLU A 311 -24.79 -3.71 1.16
CA GLU A 311 -24.82 -2.28 1.52
C GLU A 311 -23.47 -1.78 2.09
N ALA A 312 -22.38 -2.44 1.72
CA ALA A 312 -21.05 -2.12 2.24
C ALA A 312 -20.44 -0.89 1.54
N ALA A 313 -20.68 -0.75 0.23
CA ALA A 313 -20.03 0.26 -0.58
C ALA A 313 -20.69 1.62 -0.48
N ASP A 314 -20.13 2.52 0.28
CA ASP A 314 -20.37 3.97 0.21
C ASP A 314 -19.19 4.76 0.80
N GLU A 315 -19.14 6.05 0.48
CA GLU A 315 -17.99 6.89 0.84
C GLU A 315 -17.93 7.22 2.34
N TYR A 316 -19.08 7.22 3.05
CA TYR A 316 -19.07 7.42 4.49
C TYR A 316 -18.39 6.25 5.21
N LYS A 317 -18.71 5.02 4.80
CA LYS A 317 -18.08 3.80 5.33
C LYS A 317 -16.58 3.72 4.96
N LEU A 318 -16.21 4.07 3.72
CA LEU A 318 -14.81 4.19 3.32
C LEU A 318 -14.07 5.14 4.28
N GLY A 319 -14.65 6.30 4.60
CA GLY A 319 -14.02 7.26 5.49
C GLY A 319 -13.89 6.76 6.92
N LEU A 320 -14.91 6.11 7.46
CA LEU A 320 -14.85 5.50 8.79
C LEU A 320 -13.79 4.39 8.85
N TYR A 321 -13.78 3.51 7.84
CA TYR A 321 -12.81 2.43 7.73
C TYR A 321 -11.38 2.97 7.71
N TYR A 322 -11.10 3.91 6.80
CA TYR A 322 -9.77 4.52 6.69
C TYR A 322 -9.29 5.12 8.01
N ASN A 323 -10.15 5.85 8.72
CA ASN A 323 -9.78 6.47 9.98
C ASN A 323 -9.49 5.42 11.06
N ILE A 324 -10.36 4.41 11.22
CA ILE A 324 -10.18 3.38 12.26
C ILE A 324 -8.91 2.56 11.99
N ILE A 325 -8.71 2.07 10.75
CA ILE A 325 -7.55 1.24 10.44
C ILE A 325 -6.24 2.02 10.52
N SER A 326 -6.24 3.30 10.12
CA SER A 326 -5.07 4.17 10.21
C SER A 326 -4.66 4.42 11.66
N ASP A 327 -5.64 4.71 12.55
CA ASP A 327 -5.38 4.91 13.98
C ASP A 327 -4.83 3.63 14.64
N ILE A 328 -5.34 2.46 14.27
CA ILE A 328 -4.86 1.17 14.77
C ILE A 328 -3.43 0.91 14.27
N CYS A 329 -3.17 1.09 12.99
CA CYS A 329 -1.84 0.88 12.41
C CYS A 329 -0.81 1.82 13.05
N PHE A 330 -1.16 3.09 13.25
CA PHE A 330 -0.32 4.04 13.96
C PHE A 330 -0.04 3.59 15.41
N SER A 331 -1.08 3.26 16.17
CA SER A 331 -0.96 2.91 17.59
C SER A 331 -0.21 1.60 17.84
N LYS A 332 -0.25 0.66 16.90
CA LYS A 332 0.39 -0.66 16.99
C LYS A 332 1.75 -0.74 16.28
N SER A 333 2.24 0.36 15.70
CA SER A 333 3.45 0.38 14.85
C SER A 333 3.36 -0.67 13.72
N LEU A 334 2.21 -0.74 13.07
CA LEU A 334 1.97 -1.59 11.90
C LEU A 334 2.09 -0.75 10.64
N THR A 335 2.93 -1.18 9.71
CA THR A 335 2.82 -0.66 8.33
C THR A 335 1.55 -1.21 7.71
N CYS A 336 0.75 -0.31 7.15
CA CYS A 336 -0.47 -0.65 6.43
C CYS A 336 -0.45 0.03 5.06
N PHE A 337 -0.36 -0.74 4.00
CA PHE A 337 -0.51 -0.24 2.64
C PHE A 337 -1.99 -0.13 2.31
N TYR A 338 -2.56 1.07 2.56
CA TYR A 338 -3.97 1.30 2.24
C TYR A 338 -4.20 1.27 0.73
N PHE A 339 -5.18 0.52 0.28
CA PHE A 339 -5.62 0.45 -1.10
C PHE A 339 -6.87 1.31 -1.27
N SER A 340 -6.81 2.45 -1.98
CA SER A 340 -5.67 2.95 -2.72
C SER A 340 -5.60 4.49 -2.70
N ALA A 341 -4.57 5.06 -3.29
CA ALA A 341 -4.42 6.52 -3.37
C ALA A 341 -5.56 7.17 -4.19
N PHE A 342 -5.87 6.63 -5.36
CA PHE A 342 -6.86 7.15 -6.30
C PHE A 342 -7.79 6.04 -6.78
N ASP A 343 -8.98 6.42 -7.21
CA ASP A 343 -9.87 5.54 -7.96
C ASP A 343 -9.18 5.08 -9.26
N GLU A 344 -9.37 3.80 -9.62
CA GLU A 344 -8.68 3.14 -10.72
C GLU A 344 -9.66 2.59 -11.78
N PRO A 345 -10.08 3.41 -12.76
CA PRO A 345 -11.17 3.06 -13.70
C PRO A 345 -10.85 1.91 -14.65
N TRP A 346 -9.62 1.43 -14.67
CA TRP A 346 -9.19 0.32 -15.52
C TRP A 346 -9.48 -1.05 -14.90
N LYS A 347 -9.65 -1.16 -13.57
CA LYS A 347 -9.80 -2.43 -12.86
C LYS A 347 -11.09 -3.16 -13.24
N ASP A 348 -12.18 -2.42 -13.38
CA ASP A 348 -13.44 -2.92 -13.95
C ASP A 348 -13.94 -1.95 -15.04
N SER A 349 -13.20 -1.91 -16.15
CA SER A 349 -13.44 -0.95 -17.23
C SER A 349 -14.79 -1.09 -17.94
N LYS A 350 -15.45 -2.26 -17.77
CA LYS A 350 -16.77 -2.55 -18.34
C LYS A 350 -17.91 -2.13 -17.44
N ASN A 351 -17.67 -2.03 -16.14
CA ASN A 351 -18.64 -1.62 -15.14
C ASN A 351 -18.12 -0.38 -14.41
N GLU A 352 -18.50 0.79 -14.87
CA GLU A 352 -18.03 2.08 -14.33
C GLU A 352 -18.30 2.23 -12.83
N ASN A 353 -19.37 1.62 -12.31
CA ASN A 353 -19.74 1.61 -10.90
C ASN A 353 -19.34 0.30 -10.20
N GLY A 354 -18.43 -0.49 -10.75
CA GLY A 354 -17.88 -1.66 -10.10
C GLY A 354 -17.01 -1.29 -8.90
N SER A 355 -17.09 -2.07 -7.82
CA SER A 355 -16.38 -1.77 -6.58
C SER A 355 -14.88 -1.62 -6.76
N GLU A 356 -14.27 -2.41 -7.65
CA GLU A 356 -12.83 -2.40 -7.91
C GLU A 356 -12.30 -1.05 -8.40
N ASN A 357 -13.15 -0.23 -9.02
CA ASN A 357 -12.76 1.09 -9.51
C ASN A 357 -12.70 2.18 -8.43
N HIS A 358 -13.24 1.94 -7.21
CA HIS A 358 -13.62 3.02 -6.27
C HIS A 358 -13.00 2.91 -4.88
N PHE A 359 -11.86 2.28 -4.73
CA PHE A 359 -11.13 2.16 -3.46
C PHE A 359 -10.28 3.39 -3.11
N GLY A 360 -10.12 4.35 -4.03
CA GLY A 360 -9.27 5.52 -3.85
C GLY A 360 -9.69 6.45 -2.71
N LEU A 361 -8.72 7.10 -2.08
CA LEU A 361 -8.95 8.24 -1.19
C LEU A 361 -9.33 9.50 -1.98
N PHE A 362 -8.93 9.56 -3.24
CA PHE A 362 -9.36 10.58 -4.20
C PHE A 362 -10.08 9.93 -5.38
N THR A 363 -11.00 10.67 -5.99
CA THR A 363 -11.55 10.28 -7.29
C THR A 363 -10.50 10.39 -8.39
N VAL A 364 -10.80 9.85 -9.58
CA VAL A 364 -9.92 9.97 -10.76
C VAL A 364 -9.60 11.44 -11.09
N GLU A 365 -10.56 12.35 -10.90
CA GLU A 365 -10.38 13.79 -11.16
C GLU A 365 -9.69 14.54 -10.01
N GLY A 366 -9.39 13.87 -8.90
CA GLY A 366 -8.71 14.47 -7.75
C GLY A 366 -9.64 15.09 -6.71
N LYS A 367 -10.95 14.77 -6.70
CA LYS A 367 -11.80 15.16 -5.57
C LYS A 367 -11.43 14.33 -4.35
N ALA A 368 -11.21 15.00 -3.23
CA ALA A 368 -10.93 14.38 -1.94
C ALA A 368 -12.22 13.74 -1.39
N LYS A 369 -12.17 12.43 -1.11
CA LYS A 369 -13.27 11.73 -0.46
C LYS A 369 -13.34 12.06 1.04
N TYR A 370 -14.40 11.65 1.70
CA TYR A 370 -14.75 12.03 3.07
C TYR A 370 -13.60 12.00 4.08
N PRO A 371 -12.74 10.98 4.15
CA PRO A 371 -11.66 10.96 5.13
C PRO A 371 -10.65 12.11 4.97
N LEU A 372 -10.62 12.76 3.80
CA LEU A 372 -9.70 13.85 3.50
C LEU A 372 -10.33 15.24 3.56
N TRP A 373 -11.64 15.35 3.87
CA TRP A 373 -12.31 16.64 3.86
C TRP A 373 -11.70 17.66 4.82
N ASP A 374 -11.33 17.22 6.02
CA ASP A 374 -10.65 18.06 7.00
C ASP A 374 -9.30 18.59 6.49
N ASN A 375 -8.59 17.80 5.69
CA ASN A 375 -7.31 18.21 5.11
C ASN A 375 -7.50 19.26 4.00
N VAL A 376 -8.60 19.16 3.23
CA VAL A 376 -8.99 20.24 2.30
C VAL A 376 -9.28 21.53 3.07
N ASP A 377 -10.06 21.47 4.18
CA ASP A 377 -10.38 22.64 5.00
C ASP A 377 -9.15 23.27 5.67
N LYS A 378 -8.21 22.44 6.10
CA LYS A 378 -6.92 22.89 6.65
C LYS A 378 -5.95 23.45 5.58
N GLY A 379 -6.32 23.35 4.29
CA GLY A 379 -5.51 23.84 3.19
C GLY A 379 -4.27 22.99 2.89
N ILE A 380 -4.25 21.73 3.32
CA ILE A 380 -3.12 20.80 3.08
C ILE A 380 -2.83 20.65 1.58
N PHE A 381 -3.87 20.67 0.75
CA PHE A 381 -3.76 20.55 -0.71
C PHE A 381 -3.76 21.90 -1.45
N LYS A 382 -3.54 22.99 -0.74
CA LYS A 382 -3.51 24.33 -1.36
C LYS A 382 -2.42 24.40 -2.45
N ASN A 383 -2.79 24.84 -3.64
CA ASN A 383 -1.95 24.92 -4.83
C ASN A 383 -1.50 23.56 -5.41
N LEU A 384 -2.05 22.45 -4.92
CA LEU A 384 -1.89 21.14 -5.54
C LEU A 384 -3.08 20.87 -6.47
N THR A 385 -2.80 20.12 -7.53
CA THR A 385 -3.79 19.77 -8.57
C THR A 385 -3.71 18.30 -8.91
N ARG A 386 -4.77 17.78 -9.54
CA ARG A 386 -4.73 16.53 -10.28
C ARG A 386 -5.37 16.75 -11.65
N GLY A 387 -4.62 16.53 -12.73
CA GLY A 387 -5.08 16.86 -14.08
C GLY A 387 -5.40 18.33 -14.26
N ASN A 388 -4.64 19.23 -13.64
CA ASN A 388 -4.86 20.67 -13.56
C ASN A 388 -6.13 21.11 -12.81
N ASN A 389 -6.87 20.17 -12.18
CA ASN A 389 -8.01 20.51 -11.34
C ASN A 389 -7.56 20.75 -9.90
N PRO A 390 -8.01 21.83 -9.23
CA PRO A 390 -7.74 22.03 -7.81
C PRO A 390 -8.46 20.95 -6.99
N ILE A 391 -7.87 20.58 -5.86
CA ILE A 391 -8.46 19.57 -4.98
C ILE A 391 -9.67 20.16 -4.25
N THR A 392 -10.81 19.53 -4.44
CA THR A 392 -12.09 19.86 -3.81
C THR A 392 -12.68 18.63 -3.14
N LYS A 393 -13.68 18.83 -2.29
CA LYS A 393 -14.39 17.73 -1.62
C LYS A 393 -15.42 17.07 -2.56
N THR A 394 -15.59 15.77 -2.44
CA THR A 394 -16.81 15.09 -2.90
C THR A 394 -18.03 15.67 -2.20
N PHE A 395 -19.23 15.45 -2.73
CA PHE A 395 -20.50 16.00 -2.21
C PHE A 395 -20.46 17.53 -1.96
N ASN A 396 -19.49 18.27 -2.53
CA ASN A 396 -19.21 19.69 -2.22
C ASN A 396 -19.01 19.96 -0.71
N GLY A 397 -18.61 18.95 0.07
CA GLY A 397 -18.44 19.02 1.52
C GLY A 397 -19.76 18.98 2.32
N ASP A 398 -20.87 18.60 1.69
CA ASP A 398 -22.17 18.44 2.34
C ASP A 398 -22.26 17.08 3.05
N PHE A 399 -22.09 17.09 4.37
CA PHE A 399 -22.13 15.89 5.20
C PHE A 399 -23.53 15.24 5.25
N ASP A 400 -24.60 16.04 5.21
CA ASP A 400 -25.96 15.50 5.23
C ASP A 400 -26.26 14.75 3.93
N ALA A 401 -25.77 15.26 2.79
CA ALA A 401 -25.86 14.58 1.50
C ALA A 401 -25.06 13.27 1.50
N LEU A 402 -23.84 13.28 2.04
CA LEU A 402 -23.02 12.09 2.21
C LEU A 402 -23.71 11.03 3.06
N LEU A 403 -24.21 11.40 4.25
CA LEU A 403 -24.88 10.47 5.15
C LEU A 403 -26.20 9.94 4.57
N LYS A 404 -26.91 10.76 3.80
CA LYS A 404 -28.12 10.33 3.12
C LYS A 404 -27.84 9.25 2.05
N SER A 405 -26.70 9.33 1.37
CA SER A 405 -26.28 8.33 0.36
C SER A 405 -25.82 7.01 0.96
N SER A 406 -25.53 6.95 2.27
CA SER A 406 -25.10 5.73 2.95
C SER A 406 -26.28 4.82 3.27
N GLU A 407 -26.03 3.52 3.43
CA GLU A 407 -27.03 2.56 3.90
C GLU A 407 -26.53 1.80 5.13
N ILE A 408 -27.44 1.30 5.97
CA ILE A 408 -27.06 0.41 7.08
C ILE A 408 -26.84 -1.01 6.56
N PRO A 409 -26.01 -1.83 7.24
CA PRO A 409 -25.88 -3.25 6.88
C PRO A 409 -27.25 -3.97 6.89
N PRO A 410 -27.40 -5.04 6.07
CA PRO A 410 -28.65 -5.82 6.04
C PRO A 410 -29.02 -6.41 7.40
N VAL A 411 -30.32 -6.47 7.66
CA VAL A 411 -30.87 -7.21 8.81
C VAL A 411 -30.97 -8.68 8.41
N LYS A 412 -30.54 -9.62 9.29
CA LYS A 412 -30.60 -11.07 9.09
C LYS A 412 -32.03 -11.59 8.98
#